data_34164b58eaad21d46426f7c509fffe9d
#
_entry.id   34164b58eaad21d46426f7c509fffe9d
#
_cell.length_a   1.000
_cell.length_b   1.000
_cell.length_c   1.000
_cell.angle_alpha   90.00
_cell.angle_beta   90.00
_cell.angle_gamma   90.00
#
_symmetry.space_group_name_H-M   'P 1'
#
loop_
_entity.id
_entity.type
_entity.pdbx_description
1 polymer ?
#
loop_
_entity_poly.entity_id
_entity_poly.type
_entity_poly.pdbx_seq_one_letter_code
_entity_poly.pdbx_strand_id
1 'polypeptide(L)'
;MTNLPEEFILQTRQLMGEERFNRYLGAFEEEAPVSIRVNPKMHRGTVPSVQVPSVQKVPWCPEGYYLSERPQFTFDPLFHAGCYYVQEASSMFITHIIRSLASRLSFIISPLSILDLCAAPGGKSTAAISVLPEGSTMASNEPIPNRAQILLENITKWGYPNCTVTNNYPRDFRKAKAKFDIIICDVPCSGEGMFRKDPATIGEWSMQNVEKCWRLQREIVADAWECLNPGGILIYSTCTFNTKENEENVRYFMEEFDAEILDIPTEPSWNITGSLLEGFDAPVYRFIPGITRGEGLFICALRKSGESNHSYPLSTLNSKLRVLTPDLPDGDFPTSDLSYPEALKYLRGEAIVLPPDTPKGIVTVTYQGFALGPAKNIGNRANNLYPKPWRIKTTHLPTEAPKVIEGLKN
;
A
#
# COMPACT_ATOMS: atom_id res chain seq x y z
N MET A 1 -3.68 -29.58 8.13
CA MET A 1 -3.90 -28.59 9.20
C MET A 1 -2.64 -27.76 9.37
N THR A 2 -2.77 -26.45 9.32
CA THR A 2 -1.65 -25.53 9.55
C THR A 2 -1.18 -25.67 11.00
N ASN A 3 0.10 -25.94 11.22
CA ASN A 3 0.67 -26.15 12.55
C ASN A 3 0.94 -24.80 13.23
N LEU A 4 -0.08 -24.21 13.85
CA LEU A 4 0.03 -22.96 14.59
C LEU A 4 0.69 -23.21 15.97
N PRO A 5 1.50 -22.26 16.51
CA PRO A 5 2.08 -22.37 17.84
C PRO A 5 1.00 -22.51 18.93
N GLU A 6 1.20 -23.41 19.89
CA GLU A 6 0.22 -23.65 20.96
C GLU A 6 -0.08 -22.37 21.77
N GLU A 7 0.95 -21.59 22.06
CA GLU A 7 0.82 -20.34 22.80
C GLU A 7 -0.01 -19.31 22.02
N PHE A 8 0.17 -19.22 20.69
CA PHE A 8 -0.66 -18.41 19.81
C PHE A 8 -2.13 -18.86 19.85
N ILE A 9 -2.37 -20.17 19.73
CA ILE A 9 -3.72 -20.74 19.76
C ILE A 9 -4.43 -20.38 21.07
N LEU A 10 -3.77 -20.57 22.21
CA LEU A 10 -4.35 -20.30 23.53
C LEU A 10 -4.73 -18.82 23.68
N GLN A 11 -3.80 -17.92 23.36
CA GLN A 11 -4.02 -16.47 23.51
C GLN A 11 -5.07 -15.94 22.53
N THR A 12 -4.98 -16.35 21.26
CA THR A 12 -5.92 -15.87 20.24
C THR A 12 -7.33 -16.40 20.46
N ARG A 13 -7.47 -17.67 20.95
CA ARG A 13 -8.75 -18.23 21.34
C ARG A 13 -9.37 -17.47 22.52
N GLN A 14 -8.58 -17.17 23.54
CA GLN A 14 -9.03 -16.37 24.69
C GLN A 14 -9.46 -14.97 24.25
N LEU A 15 -8.71 -14.35 23.37
CA LEU A 15 -8.98 -13.01 22.86
C LEU A 15 -10.23 -12.94 21.98
N MET A 16 -10.39 -13.88 21.07
CA MET A 16 -11.48 -13.88 20.08
C MET A 16 -12.76 -14.53 20.61
N GLY A 17 -12.70 -15.37 21.63
CA GLY A 17 -13.76 -16.28 22.03
C GLY A 17 -13.90 -17.47 21.08
N GLU A 18 -14.58 -18.54 21.50
CA GLU A 18 -14.64 -19.81 20.76
C GLU A 18 -15.25 -19.67 19.37
N GLU A 19 -16.37 -18.96 19.22
CA GLU A 19 -17.06 -18.86 17.95
C GLU A 19 -16.21 -18.16 16.88
N ARG A 20 -15.65 -17.00 17.23
CA ARG A 20 -14.84 -16.19 16.30
C ARG A 20 -13.52 -16.89 15.98
N PHE A 21 -12.90 -17.53 16.99
CA PHE A 21 -11.67 -18.28 16.81
C PHE A 21 -11.87 -19.49 15.87
N ASN A 22 -12.98 -20.23 16.01
CA ASN A 22 -13.28 -21.34 15.12
C ASN A 22 -13.52 -20.89 13.67
N ARG A 23 -14.16 -19.74 13.46
CA ARG A 23 -14.31 -19.13 12.12
C ARG A 23 -12.95 -18.71 11.55
N TYR A 24 -12.09 -18.13 12.37
CA TYR A 24 -10.71 -17.78 11.99
C TYR A 24 -9.91 -19.03 11.57
N LEU A 25 -9.98 -20.11 12.33
CA LEU A 25 -9.32 -21.37 11.97
C LEU A 25 -9.89 -21.97 10.67
N GLY A 26 -11.21 -21.90 10.47
CA GLY A 26 -11.86 -22.38 9.24
C GLY A 26 -11.33 -21.66 7.99
N ALA A 27 -10.92 -20.40 8.11
CA ALA A 27 -10.36 -19.66 6.99
C ALA A 27 -9.01 -20.24 6.48
N PHE A 28 -8.30 -21.04 7.25
CA PHE A 28 -7.06 -21.70 6.79
C PHE A 28 -7.33 -22.87 5.83
N GLU A 29 -8.55 -23.37 5.78
CA GLU A 29 -8.98 -24.41 4.84
C GLU A 29 -9.48 -23.80 3.51
N GLU A 30 -9.63 -22.49 3.43
CA GLU A 30 -10.09 -21.76 2.27
C GLU A 30 -8.92 -21.05 1.55
N GLU A 31 -9.05 -20.86 0.23
CA GLU A 31 -8.09 -20.03 -0.50
C GLU A 31 -8.16 -18.57 -0.05
N ALA A 32 -7.01 -17.95 0.11
CA ALA A 32 -6.91 -16.54 0.45
C ALA A 32 -7.54 -15.67 -0.66
N PRO A 33 -8.43 -14.70 -0.32
CA PRO A 33 -9.03 -13.84 -1.32
C PRO A 33 -7.96 -13.06 -2.09
N VAL A 34 -8.07 -13.07 -3.41
CA VAL A 34 -7.23 -12.24 -4.28
C VAL A 34 -7.94 -10.95 -4.58
N SER A 35 -7.26 -9.83 -4.44
CA SER A 35 -7.84 -8.52 -4.74
C SER A 35 -6.84 -7.58 -5.41
N ILE A 36 -7.39 -6.65 -6.19
CA ILE A 36 -6.65 -5.60 -6.87
C ILE A 36 -7.28 -4.24 -6.57
N ARG A 37 -6.49 -3.20 -6.66
CA ARG A 37 -6.95 -1.82 -6.63
C ARG A 37 -6.55 -1.12 -7.93
N VAL A 38 -7.53 -0.64 -8.67
CA VAL A 38 -7.34 0.06 -9.95
C VAL A 38 -6.76 1.45 -9.71
N ASN A 39 -5.85 1.89 -10.58
CA ASN A 39 -5.25 3.22 -10.51
C ASN A 39 -6.20 4.26 -11.14
N PRO A 40 -6.82 5.16 -10.35
CA PRO A 40 -7.79 6.11 -10.89
C PRO A 40 -7.16 7.13 -11.86
N LYS A 41 -5.85 7.38 -11.78
CA LYS A 41 -5.14 8.29 -12.68
C LYS A 41 -5.05 7.77 -14.11
N MET A 42 -5.04 6.45 -14.30
CA MET A 42 -4.97 5.81 -15.62
C MET A 42 -6.31 5.85 -16.37
N HIS A 43 -7.35 6.41 -15.75
CA HIS A 43 -8.69 6.51 -16.31
C HIS A 43 -9.09 7.98 -16.41
N ARG A 44 -8.98 8.57 -17.61
CA ARG A 44 -9.38 9.96 -17.86
C ARG A 44 -10.91 10.09 -17.75
N GLY A 45 -11.40 10.52 -16.56
CA GLY A 45 -12.72 11.12 -16.39
C GLY A 45 -13.93 10.20 -16.21
N THR A 46 -13.81 8.90 -16.34
CA THR A 46 -14.81 7.94 -15.94
C THR A 46 -14.15 6.85 -15.11
N VAL A 47 -14.74 6.52 -13.96
CA VAL A 47 -14.39 5.23 -13.33
C VAL A 47 -14.63 4.20 -14.42
N PRO A 48 -13.62 3.44 -14.87
CA PRO A 48 -13.89 2.44 -15.89
C PRO A 48 -15.06 1.61 -15.39
N SER A 49 -16.01 1.35 -16.24
CA SER A 49 -16.77 0.11 -16.10
C SER A 49 -15.74 -0.99 -16.35
N VAL A 50 -14.92 -1.27 -15.33
CA VAL A 50 -14.07 -2.45 -15.32
C VAL A 50 -15.07 -3.61 -15.37
N GLN A 51 -15.39 -4.03 -16.57
CA GLN A 51 -16.11 -5.27 -16.77
C GLN A 51 -15.10 -6.38 -16.53
N VAL A 52 -14.73 -6.55 -15.28
CA VAL A 52 -14.10 -7.79 -14.85
C VAL A 52 -15.26 -8.78 -14.74
N PRO A 53 -15.32 -9.79 -15.59
CA PRO A 53 -16.39 -10.79 -15.50
C PRO A 53 -16.37 -11.40 -14.10
N SER A 54 -17.50 -11.40 -13.40
CA SER A 54 -17.67 -12.04 -12.07
C SER A 54 -16.92 -11.42 -10.89
N VAL A 55 -16.76 -10.08 -10.82
CA VAL A 55 -15.99 -9.44 -9.77
C VAL A 55 -16.86 -8.77 -8.74
N GLN A 56 -16.58 -9.08 -7.49
CA GLN A 56 -17.19 -8.41 -6.35
C GLN A 56 -16.31 -7.21 -5.93
N LYS A 57 -16.92 -6.03 -5.73
CA LYS A 57 -16.23 -4.86 -5.21
C LYS A 57 -15.79 -5.07 -3.77
N VAL A 58 -14.65 -4.46 -3.40
CA VAL A 58 -14.26 -4.30 -2.01
C VAL A 58 -15.17 -3.23 -1.40
N PRO A 59 -15.95 -3.53 -0.36
CA PRO A 59 -17.03 -2.63 0.09
C PRO A 59 -16.54 -1.25 0.55
N TRP A 60 -15.35 -1.16 1.14
CA TRP A 60 -14.74 0.06 1.66
C TRP A 60 -13.78 0.76 0.69
N CYS A 61 -13.65 0.24 -0.54
CA CYS A 61 -12.74 0.85 -1.54
C CYS A 61 -13.39 0.78 -2.94
N PRO A 62 -13.92 1.88 -3.46
CA PRO A 62 -14.58 1.91 -4.79
C PRO A 62 -13.70 1.42 -5.94
N GLU A 63 -12.39 1.61 -5.84
CA GLU A 63 -11.38 1.16 -6.81
C GLU A 63 -10.91 -0.28 -6.55
N GLY A 64 -11.36 -0.91 -5.46
CA GLY A 64 -10.97 -2.26 -5.03
C GLY A 64 -11.89 -3.33 -5.59
N TYR A 65 -11.31 -4.44 -6.03
CA TYR A 65 -12.04 -5.59 -6.59
C TYR A 65 -11.45 -6.91 -6.11
N TYR A 66 -12.32 -7.84 -5.71
CA TYR A 66 -11.93 -9.24 -5.52
C TYR A 66 -11.94 -9.95 -6.85
N LEU A 67 -10.96 -10.78 -7.09
CA LEU A 67 -10.87 -11.64 -8.27
C LEU A 67 -11.40 -13.04 -7.93
N SER A 68 -11.96 -13.74 -8.92
CA SER A 68 -12.43 -15.12 -8.77
C SER A 68 -11.29 -16.13 -8.65
N GLU A 69 -10.13 -15.81 -9.23
CA GLU A 69 -8.93 -16.62 -9.20
C GLU A 69 -7.68 -15.74 -9.13
N ARG A 70 -6.52 -16.33 -8.90
CA ARG A 70 -5.24 -15.64 -8.88
C ARG A 70 -4.56 -15.70 -10.25
N PRO A 71 -4.61 -14.62 -11.07
CA PRO A 71 -3.90 -14.57 -12.34
C PRO A 71 -2.38 -14.56 -12.15
N GLN A 72 -1.64 -14.84 -13.21
CA GLN A 72 -0.20 -14.67 -13.24
C GLN A 72 0.18 -13.19 -13.51
N PHE A 73 -0.03 -12.32 -12.53
CA PHE A 73 0.17 -10.86 -12.62
C PHE A 73 1.52 -10.45 -13.22
N THR A 74 2.57 -11.23 -13.00
CA THR A 74 3.91 -10.98 -13.55
C THR A 74 3.93 -10.87 -15.06
N PHE A 75 3.00 -11.54 -15.75
CA PHE A 75 2.93 -11.53 -17.20
C PHE A 75 1.89 -10.56 -17.76
N ASP A 76 1.28 -9.76 -16.91
CA ASP A 76 0.37 -8.71 -17.35
C ASP A 76 1.12 -7.37 -17.53
N PRO A 77 1.29 -6.87 -18.77
CA PRO A 77 1.95 -5.59 -19.00
C PRO A 77 1.23 -4.41 -18.32
N LEU A 78 -0.10 -4.49 -18.13
CA LEU A 78 -0.87 -3.45 -17.43
C LEU A 78 -0.52 -3.36 -15.94
N PHE A 79 -0.14 -4.47 -15.30
CA PHE A 79 0.42 -4.47 -13.95
C PHE A 79 1.74 -3.68 -13.90
N HIS A 80 2.62 -3.91 -14.88
CA HIS A 80 3.91 -3.21 -14.99
C HIS A 80 3.76 -1.74 -15.38
N ALA A 81 2.69 -1.39 -16.10
CA ALA A 81 2.32 -0.01 -16.42
C ALA A 81 1.67 0.74 -15.24
N GLY A 82 1.42 0.06 -14.10
CA GLY A 82 0.80 0.67 -12.92
C GLY A 82 -0.69 0.95 -13.08
N CYS A 83 -1.39 0.26 -13.98
CA CYS A 83 -2.84 0.41 -14.17
C CYS A 83 -3.63 -0.11 -12.97
N TYR A 84 -3.07 -1.03 -12.22
CA TYR A 84 -3.63 -1.54 -10.96
C TYR A 84 -2.51 -2.02 -10.02
N TYR A 85 -2.86 -2.16 -8.74
CA TYR A 85 -2.01 -2.70 -7.69
C TYR A 85 -2.63 -3.98 -7.14
N VAL A 86 -1.86 -5.06 -7.01
CA VAL A 86 -2.29 -6.29 -6.33
C VAL A 86 -2.21 -6.03 -4.84
N GLN A 87 -3.33 -5.78 -4.20
CA GLN A 87 -3.42 -5.35 -2.82
C GLN A 87 -4.43 -6.18 -2.04
N GLU A 88 -4.08 -6.56 -0.83
CA GLU A 88 -4.97 -7.19 0.11
C GLU A 88 -6.12 -6.22 0.50
N ALA A 89 -7.35 -6.73 0.50
CA ALA A 89 -8.55 -5.90 0.60
C ALA A 89 -8.65 -5.08 1.88
N SER A 90 -8.29 -5.66 3.06
CA SER A 90 -8.34 -4.93 4.34
C SER A 90 -7.42 -3.71 4.31
N SER A 91 -6.23 -3.83 3.71
CA SER A 91 -5.27 -2.74 3.62
C SER A 91 -5.74 -1.57 2.73
N MET A 92 -6.75 -1.79 1.88
CA MET A 92 -7.42 -0.72 1.13
C MET A 92 -8.30 0.18 2.01
N PHE A 93 -8.60 -0.23 3.25
CA PHE A 93 -9.43 0.54 4.18
C PHE A 93 -8.84 1.93 4.49
N ILE A 94 -7.53 2.11 4.29
CA ILE A 94 -6.89 3.43 4.39
C ILE A 94 -7.54 4.47 3.47
N THR A 95 -8.03 4.08 2.29
CA THR A 95 -8.73 4.99 1.37
C THR A 95 -10.05 5.45 1.96
N HIS A 96 -10.75 4.55 2.66
CA HIS A 96 -12.00 4.86 3.36
C HIS A 96 -11.76 5.82 4.53
N ILE A 97 -10.72 5.59 5.34
CA ILE A 97 -10.32 6.49 6.43
C ILE A 97 -10.10 7.90 5.87
N ILE A 98 -9.23 8.06 4.87
CA ILE A 98 -8.89 9.38 4.32
C ILE A 98 -10.14 10.07 3.75
N ARG A 99 -10.99 9.37 2.99
CA ARG A 99 -12.23 9.94 2.45
C ARG A 99 -13.22 10.34 3.54
N SER A 100 -13.38 9.51 4.57
CA SER A 100 -14.27 9.80 5.69
C SER A 100 -13.81 11.02 6.47
N LEU A 101 -12.50 11.17 6.67
CA LEU A 101 -11.91 12.33 7.32
C LEU A 101 -12.02 13.58 6.44
N ALA A 102 -11.81 13.46 5.12
CA ALA A 102 -11.95 14.58 4.18
C ALA A 102 -13.38 15.15 4.14
N SER A 103 -14.39 14.31 4.35
CA SER A 103 -15.78 14.75 4.41
C SER A 103 -16.15 15.46 5.73
N ARG A 104 -15.36 15.30 6.79
CA ARG A 104 -15.66 15.79 8.16
C ARG A 104 -14.72 16.87 8.64
N LEU A 105 -13.49 16.90 8.15
CA LEU A 105 -12.45 17.82 8.60
C LEU A 105 -12.08 18.77 7.46
N SER A 106 -12.44 20.03 7.62
CA SER A 106 -12.28 21.07 6.58
C SER A 106 -10.85 21.24 6.07
N PHE A 107 -9.83 20.94 6.89
CA PHE A 107 -8.44 21.08 6.47
C PHE A 107 -8.01 20.00 5.44
N ILE A 108 -8.70 18.86 5.36
CA ILE A 108 -8.37 17.78 4.41
C ILE A 108 -8.85 18.06 2.97
N ILE A 109 -9.57 19.16 2.74
CA ILE A 109 -9.94 19.61 1.38
C ILE A 109 -8.85 20.46 0.70
N SER A 110 -7.82 20.86 1.43
CA SER A 110 -6.64 21.60 0.92
C SER A 110 -5.51 20.63 0.56
N PRO A 111 -4.52 21.05 -0.25
CA PRO A 111 -3.30 20.27 -0.43
C PRO A 111 -2.61 19.96 0.89
N LEU A 112 -2.22 18.72 1.08
CA LEU A 112 -1.65 18.17 2.31
C LEU A 112 -0.23 17.65 2.10
N SER A 113 0.55 17.64 3.18
CA SER A 113 1.82 16.93 3.27
C SER A 113 1.65 15.63 4.06
N ILE A 114 2.02 14.51 3.44
CA ILE A 114 1.81 13.18 4.00
C ILE A 114 3.13 12.42 4.11
N LEU A 115 3.29 11.65 5.18
CA LEU A 115 4.36 10.69 5.35
C LEU A 115 3.76 9.28 5.52
N ASP A 116 4.19 8.33 4.69
CA ASP A 116 4.04 6.90 4.99
C ASP A 116 5.38 6.38 5.50
N LEU A 117 5.44 6.08 6.80
CA LEU A 117 6.72 5.95 7.51
C LEU A 117 7.37 4.57 7.34
N CYS A 118 6.57 3.52 7.08
CA CYS A 118 7.01 2.13 6.88
C CYS A 118 6.33 1.57 5.63
N ALA A 119 6.56 2.22 4.48
CA ALA A 119 5.69 2.16 3.32
C ALA A 119 5.82 0.90 2.46
N ALA A 120 6.97 0.20 2.47
CA ALA A 120 7.17 -0.91 1.55
C ALA A 120 6.20 -2.08 1.78
N PRO A 121 5.65 -2.63 0.69
CA PRO A 121 5.99 -2.42 -0.73
C PRO A 121 5.29 -1.25 -1.44
N GLY A 122 4.45 -0.44 -0.78
CA GLY A 122 3.82 0.75 -1.36
C GLY A 122 2.30 0.68 -1.53
N GLY A 123 1.66 -0.39 -1.05
CA GLY A 123 0.21 -0.57 -1.19
C GLY A 123 -0.60 0.53 -0.49
N LYS A 124 -0.26 0.89 0.75
CA LYS A 124 -0.92 1.96 1.51
C LYS A 124 -0.56 3.35 0.97
N SER A 125 0.70 3.58 0.59
CA SER A 125 1.13 4.82 -0.06
C SER A 125 0.35 5.10 -1.34
N THR A 126 0.32 4.13 -2.27
CA THR A 126 -0.38 4.26 -3.55
C THR A 126 -1.89 4.41 -3.36
N ALA A 127 -2.46 3.77 -2.33
CA ALA A 127 -3.87 3.94 -1.96
C ALA A 127 -4.14 5.36 -1.45
N ALA A 128 -3.33 5.84 -0.51
CA ALA A 128 -3.49 7.16 0.09
C ALA A 128 -3.38 8.28 -0.94
N ILE A 129 -2.29 8.32 -1.72
CA ILE A 129 -2.06 9.40 -2.70
C ILE A 129 -3.19 9.49 -3.75
N SER A 130 -3.84 8.38 -4.05
CA SER A 130 -4.92 8.32 -5.03
C SER A 130 -6.22 9.02 -4.58
N VAL A 131 -6.37 9.30 -3.29
CA VAL A 131 -7.60 9.87 -2.70
C VAL A 131 -7.38 11.21 -2.02
N LEU A 132 -6.15 11.73 -2.09
CA LEU A 132 -5.80 13.03 -1.52
C LEU A 132 -6.20 14.18 -2.45
N PRO A 133 -6.44 15.38 -1.92
CA PRO A 133 -6.66 16.58 -2.72
C PRO A 133 -5.52 16.82 -3.70
N GLU A 134 -5.86 17.41 -4.86
CA GLU A 134 -4.89 17.80 -5.86
C GLU A 134 -3.85 18.78 -5.26
N GLY A 135 -2.58 18.63 -5.66
CA GLY A 135 -1.47 19.40 -5.11
C GLY A 135 -0.88 18.84 -3.81
N SER A 136 -1.50 17.85 -3.19
CA SER A 136 -0.90 17.17 -2.02
C SER A 136 0.42 16.51 -2.37
N THR A 137 1.34 16.47 -1.40
CA THR A 137 2.66 15.81 -1.53
C THR A 137 2.77 14.64 -0.57
N MET A 138 3.51 13.61 -0.96
CA MET A 138 3.70 12.44 -0.15
C MET A 138 5.17 12.01 -0.11
N ALA A 139 5.66 11.74 1.09
CA ALA A 139 6.91 11.03 1.32
C ALA A 139 6.57 9.57 1.68
N SER A 140 7.00 8.62 0.86
CA SER A 140 6.90 7.20 1.13
C SER A 140 8.25 6.67 1.58
N ASN A 141 8.37 6.30 2.85
CA ASN A 141 9.64 5.94 3.47
C ASN A 141 9.74 4.45 3.78
N GLU A 142 10.92 3.91 3.62
CA GLU A 142 11.27 2.56 4.08
C GLU A 142 12.71 2.53 4.57
N PRO A 143 12.98 2.17 5.84
CA PRO A 143 14.34 2.17 6.40
C PRO A 143 15.23 1.06 5.84
N ILE A 144 14.65 -0.08 5.38
CA ILE A 144 15.42 -1.22 4.86
C ILE A 144 15.73 -1.01 3.38
N PRO A 145 17.01 -0.88 2.96
CA PRO A 145 17.37 -0.48 1.60
C PRO A 145 16.78 -1.35 0.49
N ASN A 146 16.80 -2.67 0.65
CA ASN A 146 16.25 -3.58 -0.37
C ASN A 146 14.74 -3.44 -0.52
N ARG A 147 14.01 -3.22 0.57
CA ARG A 147 12.57 -2.96 0.55
C ARG A 147 12.25 -1.58 -0.03
N ALA A 148 13.11 -0.58 0.24
CA ALA A 148 13.00 0.76 -0.33
C ALA A 148 13.13 0.77 -1.87
N GLN A 149 13.91 -0.15 -2.46
CA GLN A 149 13.98 -0.31 -3.92
C GLN A 149 12.69 -0.88 -4.51
N ILE A 150 12.03 -1.81 -3.81
CA ILE A 150 10.71 -2.33 -4.21
C ILE A 150 9.65 -1.22 -4.10
N LEU A 151 9.71 -0.43 -3.04
CA LEU A 151 8.84 0.74 -2.88
C LEU A 151 9.03 1.74 -4.02
N LEU A 152 10.29 2.05 -4.38
CA LEU A 152 10.62 2.95 -5.48
C LEU A 152 10.03 2.47 -6.81
N GLU A 153 10.16 1.18 -7.11
CA GLU A 153 9.55 0.57 -8.29
C GLU A 153 8.04 0.79 -8.33
N ASN A 154 7.35 0.43 -7.25
CA ASN A 154 5.89 0.49 -7.18
C ASN A 154 5.35 1.93 -7.22
N ILE A 155 5.99 2.86 -6.53
CA ILE A 155 5.61 4.28 -6.56
C ILE A 155 5.85 4.88 -7.95
N THR A 156 6.97 4.55 -8.59
CA THR A 156 7.28 5.03 -9.95
C THR A 156 6.25 4.52 -10.95
N LYS A 157 5.91 3.22 -10.92
CA LYS A 157 4.89 2.63 -11.79
C LYS A 157 3.50 3.23 -11.54
N TRP A 158 3.18 3.56 -10.29
CA TRP A 158 1.90 4.20 -9.94
C TRP A 158 1.76 5.61 -10.55
N GLY A 159 2.87 6.30 -10.82
CA GLY A 159 2.93 7.48 -11.68
C GLY A 159 2.38 8.79 -11.09
N TYR A 160 2.34 8.95 -9.76
CA TYR A 160 1.98 10.21 -9.10
C TYR A 160 3.25 11.06 -8.88
N PRO A 161 3.39 12.22 -9.55
CA PRO A 161 4.63 13.00 -9.53
C PRO A 161 4.95 13.60 -8.15
N ASN A 162 3.93 13.82 -7.33
CA ASN A 162 4.06 14.40 -5.99
C ASN A 162 4.34 13.36 -4.90
N CYS A 163 4.74 12.14 -5.27
CA CYS A 163 5.11 11.08 -4.34
C CYS A 163 6.61 10.82 -4.43
N THR A 164 7.32 11.09 -3.33
CA THR A 164 8.78 10.95 -3.23
C THR A 164 9.13 9.76 -2.35
N VAL A 165 10.05 8.91 -2.81
CA VAL A 165 10.52 7.76 -2.01
C VAL A 165 11.75 8.15 -1.21
N THR A 166 11.77 7.76 0.07
CA THR A 166 12.88 8.03 0.98
C THR A 166 13.36 6.75 1.68
N ASN A 167 14.62 6.75 2.13
CA ASN A 167 15.24 5.62 2.83
C ASN A 167 15.90 6.10 4.11
N ASN A 168 15.10 6.28 5.17
CA ASN A 168 15.52 6.87 6.44
C ASN A 168 14.88 6.12 7.62
N TYR A 169 15.45 6.22 8.80
CA TYR A 169 14.80 5.79 10.04
C TYR A 169 13.80 6.86 10.52
N PRO A 170 12.75 6.50 11.29
CA PRO A 170 11.76 7.46 11.83
C PRO A 170 12.42 8.65 12.54
N ARG A 171 13.41 8.41 13.38
CA ARG A 171 14.20 9.44 14.10
C ARG A 171 14.88 10.48 13.19
N ASP A 172 15.12 10.13 11.93
CA ASP A 172 15.80 11.04 11.01
C ASP A 172 14.87 12.15 10.53
N PHE A 173 13.56 11.87 10.38
CA PHE A 173 12.54 12.86 10.12
C PHE A 173 12.39 13.84 11.29
N ARG A 174 12.39 13.34 12.53
CA ARG A 174 12.39 14.17 13.73
C ARG A 174 13.62 15.07 13.80
N LYS A 175 14.83 14.53 13.58
CA LYS A 175 16.08 15.31 13.52
C LYS A 175 16.11 16.34 12.39
N ALA A 176 15.47 16.04 11.27
CA ALA A 176 15.29 16.94 10.16
C ALA A 176 14.24 18.03 10.44
N LYS A 177 13.47 17.92 11.54
CA LYS A 177 12.32 18.77 11.89
C LYS A 177 11.24 18.78 10.79
N ALA A 178 11.10 17.67 10.07
CA ALA A 178 10.08 17.52 9.05
C ALA A 178 8.69 17.53 9.71
N LYS A 179 7.70 18.10 9.03
CA LYS A 179 6.31 18.22 9.52
C LYS A 179 5.33 17.77 8.46
N PHE A 180 4.29 17.06 8.91
CA PHE A 180 3.28 16.45 8.05
C PHE A 180 1.88 16.63 8.63
N ASP A 181 0.88 16.69 7.77
CA ASP A 181 -0.53 16.80 8.17
C ASP A 181 -1.12 15.41 8.44
N ILE A 182 -0.66 14.41 7.70
CA ILE A 182 -1.03 13.00 7.93
C ILE A 182 0.23 12.15 7.96
N ILE A 183 0.33 11.27 8.96
CA ILE A 183 1.38 10.26 9.03
C ILE A 183 0.73 8.87 9.09
N ILE A 184 1.12 8.00 8.16
CA ILE A 184 0.73 6.60 8.11
C ILE A 184 1.84 5.80 8.79
N CYS A 185 1.48 5.08 9.85
CA CYS A 185 2.35 4.20 10.61
C CYS A 185 1.87 2.75 10.49
N ASP A 186 2.16 2.10 9.34
CA ASP A 186 1.99 0.67 9.17
C ASP A 186 3.22 -0.04 9.74
N VAL A 187 3.22 -0.18 11.04
CA VAL A 187 4.44 -0.51 11.79
C VAL A 187 4.83 -1.98 11.70
N PRO A 188 6.14 -2.31 11.81
CA PRO A 188 6.58 -3.69 11.96
C PRO A 188 5.87 -4.35 13.16
N CYS A 189 5.36 -5.58 12.96
CA CYS A 189 4.59 -6.30 13.96
C CYS A 189 4.91 -7.80 13.94
N SER A 190 4.34 -8.56 14.88
CA SER A 190 4.54 -10.01 14.98
C SER A 190 3.97 -10.81 13.80
N GLY A 191 3.14 -10.19 12.94
CA GLY A 191 2.76 -10.74 11.64
C GLY A 191 1.70 -11.84 11.66
N GLU A 192 0.89 -11.94 12.70
CA GLU A 192 -0.12 -13.00 12.87
C GLU A 192 -1.14 -13.07 11.72
N GLY A 193 -1.45 -11.95 11.08
CA GLY A 193 -2.31 -11.87 9.89
C GLY A 193 -1.62 -12.32 8.60
N MET A 194 -0.33 -12.67 8.65
CA MET A 194 0.40 -13.21 7.49
C MET A 194 0.42 -14.74 7.45
N PHE A 195 0.05 -15.43 8.52
CA PHE A 195 0.19 -16.88 8.67
C PHE A 195 -0.47 -17.67 7.54
N ARG A 196 -1.63 -17.23 7.06
CA ARG A 196 -2.35 -17.87 5.96
C ARG A 196 -1.70 -17.60 4.60
N LYS A 197 -1.16 -16.40 4.41
CA LYS A 197 -0.58 -15.94 3.15
C LYS A 197 0.87 -16.39 2.99
N ASP A 198 1.62 -16.39 4.08
CA ASP A 198 3.03 -16.80 4.16
C ASP A 198 3.27 -17.69 5.38
N PRO A 199 3.09 -19.01 5.24
CA PRO A 199 3.26 -19.95 6.35
C PRO A 199 4.66 -19.93 6.99
N ALA A 200 5.69 -19.40 6.31
CA ALA A 200 7.03 -19.29 6.90
C ALA A 200 7.02 -18.34 8.13
N THR A 201 6.14 -17.33 8.14
CA THR A 201 6.00 -16.39 9.25
C THR A 201 5.52 -17.03 10.56
N ILE A 202 4.88 -18.20 10.49
CA ILE A 202 4.47 -18.98 11.68
C ILE A 202 5.68 -19.37 12.50
N GLY A 203 6.78 -19.78 11.83
CA GLY A 203 8.03 -20.16 12.50
C GLY A 203 8.80 -19.01 13.15
N GLU A 204 8.50 -17.77 12.75
CA GLU A 204 9.12 -16.56 13.29
C GLU A 204 8.35 -15.99 14.50
N TRP A 205 7.10 -16.44 14.70
CA TRP A 205 6.26 -15.95 15.77
C TRP A 205 6.68 -16.47 17.14
N SER A 206 6.74 -15.61 18.12
CA SER A 206 6.95 -15.95 19.53
C SER A 206 6.49 -14.77 20.41
N MET A 207 6.19 -15.03 21.68
CA MET A 207 5.89 -13.96 22.64
C MET A 207 7.04 -12.96 22.78
N GLN A 208 8.27 -13.43 22.66
CA GLN A 208 9.44 -12.54 22.68
C GLN A 208 9.45 -11.61 21.46
N ASN A 209 9.03 -12.09 20.28
CA ASN A 209 8.89 -11.26 19.09
C ASN A 209 7.74 -10.23 19.22
N VAL A 210 6.60 -10.63 19.80
CA VAL A 210 5.49 -9.73 20.15
C VAL A 210 5.99 -8.58 21.05
N GLU A 211 6.72 -8.90 22.13
CA GLU A 211 7.31 -7.92 23.04
C GLU A 211 8.27 -6.96 22.35
N LYS A 212 9.13 -7.48 21.50
CA LYS A 212 10.08 -6.67 20.70
C LYS A 212 9.34 -5.73 19.76
N CYS A 213 8.35 -6.21 19.01
CA CYS A 213 7.55 -5.42 18.11
C CYS A 213 6.77 -4.33 18.86
N TRP A 214 6.10 -4.69 19.94
CA TRP A 214 5.36 -3.76 20.80
C TRP A 214 6.19 -2.55 21.25
N ARG A 215 7.44 -2.77 21.72
CA ARG A 215 8.34 -1.68 22.12
C ARG A 215 8.78 -0.84 20.94
N LEU A 216 9.18 -1.48 19.84
CA LEU A 216 9.60 -0.79 18.61
C LEU A 216 8.49 0.09 18.04
N GLN A 217 7.23 -0.37 18.09
CA GLN A 217 6.08 0.39 17.63
C GLN A 217 5.90 1.69 18.41
N ARG A 218 6.09 1.67 19.73
CA ARG A 218 6.06 2.88 20.59
C ARG A 218 7.16 3.87 20.24
N GLU A 219 8.38 3.38 19.97
CA GLU A 219 9.49 4.23 19.54
C GLU A 219 9.22 4.89 18.19
N ILE A 220 8.71 4.12 17.22
CA ILE A 220 8.35 4.63 15.89
C ILE A 220 7.26 5.70 15.98
N VAL A 221 6.20 5.44 16.75
CA VAL A 221 5.08 6.38 16.90
C VAL A 221 5.50 7.63 17.65
N ALA A 222 6.37 7.54 18.65
CA ALA A 222 6.91 8.71 19.34
C ALA A 222 7.69 9.63 18.38
N ASP A 223 8.55 9.08 17.52
CA ASP A 223 9.26 9.85 16.49
C ASP A 223 8.29 10.46 15.46
N ALA A 224 7.26 9.70 15.05
CA ALA A 224 6.22 10.15 14.12
C ALA A 224 5.38 11.30 14.72
N TRP A 225 5.01 11.20 16.00
CA TRP A 225 4.20 12.21 16.69
C TRP A 225 4.87 13.57 16.75
N GLU A 226 6.19 13.58 16.92
CA GLU A 226 7.00 14.80 16.84
C GLU A 226 6.99 15.42 15.43
N CYS A 227 6.80 14.60 14.39
CA CYS A 227 6.74 15.05 13.00
C CYS A 227 5.30 15.45 12.57
N LEU A 228 4.30 15.22 13.40
CA LEU A 228 2.92 15.55 13.10
C LEU A 228 2.62 17.00 13.43
N ASN A 229 1.97 17.71 12.50
CA ASN A 229 1.47 19.06 12.72
C ASN A 229 0.39 19.09 13.82
N PRO A 230 0.20 20.21 14.55
CA PRO A 230 -0.97 20.39 15.40
C PRO A 230 -2.26 20.19 14.58
N GLY A 231 -3.24 19.46 15.13
CA GLY A 231 -4.46 19.07 14.43
C GLY A 231 -4.28 17.98 13.38
N GLY A 232 -3.03 17.55 13.14
CA GLY A 232 -2.70 16.50 12.16
C GLY A 232 -3.14 15.10 12.61
N ILE A 233 -3.11 14.14 11.69
CA ILE A 233 -3.66 12.80 11.87
C ILE A 233 -2.57 11.74 11.73
N LEU A 234 -2.48 10.85 12.71
CA LEU A 234 -1.68 9.64 12.65
C LEU A 234 -2.60 8.44 12.40
N ILE A 235 -2.35 7.69 11.33
CA ILE A 235 -3.06 6.45 11.02
C ILE A 235 -2.14 5.30 11.43
N TYR A 236 -2.50 4.60 12.50
CA TYR A 236 -1.75 3.46 13.04
C TYR A 236 -2.31 2.15 12.51
N SER A 237 -1.48 1.26 12.03
CA SER A 237 -1.90 -0.08 11.60
C SER A 237 -0.85 -1.16 11.85
N THR A 238 -1.34 -2.39 12.05
CA THR A 238 -0.54 -3.63 12.14
C THR A 238 -1.24 -4.74 11.37
N CYS A 239 -0.53 -5.80 11.03
CA CYS A 239 -1.12 -7.03 10.52
C CYS A 239 -1.13 -8.13 11.60
N THR A 240 -1.45 -7.82 12.85
CA THR A 240 -1.48 -8.77 13.95
C THR A 240 -2.81 -8.71 14.71
N PHE A 241 -3.10 -9.72 15.55
CA PHE A 241 -4.38 -9.81 16.28
C PHE A 241 -4.24 -9.55 17.77
N ASN A 242 -3.06 -9.71 18.39
CA ASN A 242 -2.91 -9.53 19.83
C ASN A 242 -3.18 -8.08 20.25
N THR A 243 -3.73 -7.93 21.46
CA THR A 243 -4.07 -6.59 22.01
C THR A 243 -2.84 -5.77 22.35
N LYS A 244 -1.73 -6.42 22.65
CA LYS A 244 -0.50 -5.76 23.10
C LYS A 244 0.06 -4.81 22.05
N GLU A 245 0.13 -5.28 20.80
CA GLU A 245 0.57 -4.47 19.67
C GLU A 245 -0.53 -3.57 19.13
N ASN A 246 -1.78 -3.79 19.48
CA ASN A 246 -2.96 -3.09 18.98
C ASN A 246 -3.56 -2.16 20.02
N GLU A 247 -4.63 -2.54 20.71
CA GLU A 247 -5.38 -1.65 21.62
C GLU A 247 -4.55 -1.13 22.77
N GLU A 248 -3.65 -1.91 23.35
CA GLU A 248 -2.79 -1.46 24.45
C GLU A 248 -1.81 -0.37 23.98
N ASN A 249 -1.32 -0.48 22.74
CA ASN A 249 -0.53 0.59 22.15
C ASN A 249 -1.38 1.83 21.87
N VAL A 250 -2.59 1.67 21.33
CA VAL A 250 -3.49 2.79 21.07
C VAL A 250 -3.84 3.51 22.38
N ARG A 251 -4.19 2.77 23.44
CA ARG A 251 -4.45 3.33 24.77
C ARG A 251 -3.24 4.12 25.28
N TYR A 252 -2.04 3.55 25.18
CA TYR A 252 -0.80 4.22 25.54
C TYR A 252 -0.58 5.50 24.72
N PHE A 253 -0.85 5.51 23.41
CA PHE A 253 -0.70 6.72 22.59
C PHE A 253 -1.71 7.80 22.97
N MET A 254 -2.94 7.43 23.32
CA MET A 254 -3.96 8.37 23.78
C MET A 254 -3.55 9.03 25.11
N GLU A 255 -3.00 8.26 26.04
CA GLU A 255 -2.57 8.74 27.36
C GLU A 255 -1.27 9.55 27.29
N GLU A 256 -0.23 9.02 26.57
CA GLU A 256 1.11 9.63 26.52
C GLU A 256 1.15 10.90 25.68
N PHE A 257 0.37 10.94 24.60
CA PHE A 257 0.42 12.05 23.63
C PHE A 257 -0.81 12.95 23.66
N ASP A 258 -1.74 12.73 24.58
CA ASP A 258 -3.04 13.43 24.63
C ASP A 258 -3.75 13.40 23.25
N ALA A 259 -3.80 12.21 22.66
CA ALA A 259 -4.31 12.00 21.31
C ALA A 259 -5.82 11.72 21.35
N GLU A 260 -6.58 12.39 20.48
CA GLU A 260 -7.98 12.08 20.21
C GLU A 260 -8.09 10.92 19.23
N ILE A 261 -8.79 9.84 19.57
CA ILE A 261 -9.10 8.78 18.60
C ILE A 261 -10.33 9.16 17.79
N LEU A 262 -10.25 8.98 16.45
CA LEU A 262 -11.29 9.38 15.50
C LEU A 262 -12.17 8.20 15.11
N ASP A 263 -13.47 8.37 15.23
CA ASP A 263 -14.44 7.41 14.74
C ASP A 263 -14.57 7.50 13.20
N ILE A 264 -14.44 6.36 12.53
CA ILE A 264 -14.58 6.21 11.07
C ILE A 264 -15.86 5.40 10.80
N PRO A 265 -16.85 5.97 10.13
CA PRO A 265 -18.10 5.27 9.83
C PRO A 265 -17.87 3.97 9.07
N THR A 266 -18.53 2.90 9.50
CA THR A 266 -18.49 1.58 8.84
C THR A 266 -19.91 1.04 8.67
N GLU A 267 -20.10 0.19 7.67
CA GLU A 267 -21.37 -0.50 7.46
C GLU A 267 -21.35 -1.86 8.17
N PRO A 268 -22.41 -2.25 8.89
CA PRO A 268 -22.46 -3.56 9.57
C PRO A 268 -22.21 -4.74 8.63
N SER A 269 -22.61 -4.62 7.37
CA SER A 269 -22.39 -5.63 6.32
C SER A 269 -20.91 -5.90 5.99
N TRP A 270 -19.99 -5.03 6.39
CA TRP A 270 -18.55 -5.21 6.20
C TRP A 270 -17.95 -6.20 7.18
N ASN A 271 -18.66 -6.53 8.26
CA ASN A 271 -18.22 -7.43 9.32
C ASN A 271 -16.85 -7.04 9.92
N ILE A 272 -16.58 -5.74 10.01
CA ILE A 272 -15.37 -5.23 10.67
C ILE A 272 -15.57 -5.34 12.18
N THR A 273 -14.60 -5.94 12.87
CA THR A 273 -14.64 -6.11 14.31
C THR A 273 -14.06 -4.87 15.00
N GLY A 274 -14.66 -4.43 16.10
CA GLY A 274 -14.11 -3.38 16.97
C GLY A 274 -13.00 -3.87 17.88
N SER A 275 -12.84 -3.18 19.02
CA SER A 275 -11.87 -3.59 20.06
C SER A 275 -12.15 -4.99 20.61
N LEU A 276 -11.07 -5.72 20.89
CA LEU A 276 -11.10 -7.01 21.60
C LEU A 276 -10.47 -6.90 23.00
N LEU A 277 -9.97 -5.72 23.38
CA LEU A 277 -9.45 -5.49 24.72
C LEU A 277 -10.60 -5.13 25.66
N GLU A 278 -10.79 -5.91 26.73
CA GLU A 278 -11.79 -5.65 27.74
C GLU A 278 -11.59 -4.25 28.37
N GLY A 279 -12.67 -3.49 28.49
CA GLY A 279 -12.65 -2.13 29.06
C GLY A 279 -12.01 -1.07 28.14
N PHE A 280 -11.89 -1.36 26.84
CA PHE A 280 -11.41 -0.40 25.85
C PHE A 280 -12.36 -0.34 24.65
N ASP A 281 -13.33 0.58 24.71
CA ASP A 281 -14.39 0.73 23.69
C ASP A 281 -14.08 1.82 22.63
N ALA A 282 -12.81 2.23 22.53
CA ALA A 282 -12.39 3.22 21.55
C ALA A 282 -12.55 2.70 20.10
N PRO A 283 -12.86 3.58 19.11
CA PRO A 283 -13.09 3.20 17.74
C PRO A 283 -11.81 2.72 17.05
N VAL A 284 -11.63 1.41 17.03
CA VAL A 284 -10.58 0.69 16.31
C VAL A 284 -11.19 -0.34 15.38
N TYR A 285 -10.48 -0.73 14.33
CA TYR A 285 -11.01 -1.54 13.24
C TYR A 285 -10.13 -2.76 13.03
N ARG A 286 -10.72 -3.95 13.18
CA ARG A 286 -10.07 -5.24 13.01
C ARG A 286 -10.68 -6.01 11.85
N PHE A 287 -9.83 -6.46 10.96
CA PHE A 287 -10.17 -7.35 9.86
C PHE A 287 -9.64 -8.73 10.23
N ILE A 288 -10.52 -9.69 10.42
CA ILE A 288 -10.19 -11.03 10.88
C ILE A 288 -10.62 -12.04 9.81
N PRO A 289 -9.71 -12.88 9.29
CA PRO A 289 -10.06 -13.95 8.34
C PRO A 289 -11.22 -14.82 8.84
N GLY A 290 -12.11 -15.22 7.94
CA GLY A 290 -13.32 -15.97 8.29
C GLY A 290 -14.47 -15.13 8.86
N ILE A 291 -14.23 -13.83 9.16
CA ILE A 291 -15.22 -12.86 9.62
C ILE A 291 -15.37 -11.74 8.60
N THR A 292 -14.28 -11.02 8.35
CA THR A 292 -14.18 -10.05 7.26
C THR A 292 -13.49 -10.71 6.07
N ARG A 293 -13.95 -10.46 4.86
CA ARG A 293 -13.32 -11.01 3.65
C ARG A 293 -11.98 -10.31 3.39
N GLY A 294 -10.90 -10.89 3.88
CA GLY A 294 -9.54 -10.37 3.80
C GLY A 294 -8.58 -11.20 4.62
N GLU A 295 -7.37 -10.68 4.80
CA GLU A 295 -6.35 -11.21 5.70
C GLU A 295 -6.40 -10.46 7.04
N GLY A 296 -5.32 -10.37 7.79
CA GLY A 296 -5.30 -9.67 9.07
C GLY A 296 -4.92 -8.20 8.95
N LEU A 297 -5.72 -7.32 9.53
CA LEU A 297 -5.39 -5.92 9.73
C LEU A 297 -6.02 -5.39 11.02
N PHE A 298 -5.25 -4.59 11.75
CA PHE A 298 -5.73 -3.67 12.76
C PHE A 298 -5.41 -2.25 12.30
N ILE A 299 -6.36 -1.30 12.42
CA ILE A 299 -6.13 0.08 12.02
C ILE A 299 -6.98 1.04 12.86
N CYS A 300 -6.44 2.22 13.17
CA CYS A 300 -7.17 3.33 13.75
C CYS A 300 -6.58 4.67 13.30
N ALA A 301 -7.28 5.76 13.58
CA ALA A 301 -6.85 7.13 13.31
C ALA A 301 -6.82 7.94 14.61
N LEU A 302 -5.69 8.59 14.87
CA LEU A 302 -5.45 9.43 16.04
C LEU A 302 -5.20 10.86 15.60
N ARG A 303 -5.80 11.84 16.27
CA ARG A 303 -5.62 13.27 16.00
C ARG A 303 -4.77 13.91 17.08
N LYS A 304 -3.79 14.70 16.67
CA LYS A 304 -2.99 15.52 17.57
C LYS A 304 -3.79 16.75 17.97
N SER A 305 -3.76 17.10 19.27
CA SER A 305 -4.38 18.33 19.78
C SER A 305 -3.79 19.57 19.12
N GLY A 306 -4.60 20.66 19.06
CA GLY A 306 -4.24 21.95 18.45
C GLY A 306 -4.95 22.23 17.14
N GLU A 307 -4.85 23.48 16.70
CA GLU A 307 -5.44 23.91 15.42
C GLU A 307 -4.47 23.66 14.28
N SER A 308 -4.99 23.14 13.16
CA SER A 308 -4.23 22.96 11.94
C SER A 308 -3.90 24.31 11.30
N ASN A 309 -2.63 24.68 11.32
CA ASN A 309 -2.11 25.86 10.63
C ASN A 309 -1.51 25.43 9.31
N HIS A 310 -2.26 25.59 8.19
CA HIS A 310 -1.83 25.27 6.82
C HIS A 310 -0.70 26.13 6.26
N SER A 311 0.06 26.84 7.10
CA SER A 311 1.15 27.71 6.69
C SER A 311 2.50 27.01 6.48
N TYR A 312 2.55 25.68 6.60
CA TYR A 312 3.79 24.94 6.36
C TYR A 312 3.98 24.67 4.86
N PRO A 313 5.18 24.93 4.32
CA PRO A 313 5.46 24.61 2.93
C PRO A 313 5.33 23.10 2.71
N LEU A 314 4.70 22.70 1.61
CA LEU A 314 4.54 21.30 1.20
C LEU A 314 5.88 20.55 1.01
N SER A 315 6.98 21.29 0.89
CA SER A 315 8.34 20.74 0.83
C SER A 315 8.93 20.59 2.22
N THR A 316 8.55 19.53 2.92
CA THR A 316 9.09 19.21 4.26
C THR A 316 10.38 18.40 4.21
N LEU A 317 10.72 17.83 3.04
CA LEU A 317 11.94 17.09 2.84
C LEU A 317 13.11 18.04 2.60
N ASN A 318 14.18 17.87 3.36
CA ASN A 318 15.38 18.67 3.26
C ASN A 318 16.62 17.78 3.00
N SER A 319 17.78 18.42 2.78
CA SER A 319 19.04 17.74 2.43
C SER A 319 19.56 16.75 3.48
N LYS A 320 18.94 16.68 4.67
CA LYS A 320 19.30 15.72 5.73
C LYS A 320 18.64 14.35 5.51
N LEU A 321 17.63 14.28 4.64
CA LEU A 321 16.90 13.06 4.35
C LEU A 321 17.39 12.46 3.03
N ARG A 322 17.60 11.14 3.03
CA ARG A 322 17.98 10.40 1.84
C ARG A 322 16.74 10.16 0.98
N VAL A 323 16.74 10.76 -0.20
CA VAL A 323 15.73 10.60 -1.25
C VAL A 323 16.23 9.58 -2.27
N LEU A 324 15.35 8.74 -2.76
CA LEU A 324 15.61 7.79 -3.83
C LEU A 324 14.94 8.27 -5.11
N THR A 325 15.64 8.19 -6.22
CA THR A 325 15.12 8.49 -7.57
C THR A 325 15.32 7.28 -8.47
N PRO A 326 14.35 6.98 -9.36
CA PRO A 326 14.53 5.91 -10.32
C PRO A 326 15.63 6.29 -11.34
N ASP A 327 16.39 5.30 -11.78
CA ASP A 327 17.36 5.46 -12.88
C ASP A 327 16.63 5.36 -14.22
N LEU A 328 15.90 6.43 -14.57
CA LEU A 328 15.11 6.56 -15.78
C LEU A 328 15.44 7.90 -16.46
N PRO A 329 15.46 7.96 -17.81
CA PRO A 329 15.57 9.21 -18.52
C PRO A 329 14.42 10.16 -18.17
N ASP A 330 14.73 11.42 -17.95
CA ASP A 330 13.76 12.48 -17.71
C ASP A 330 13.38 13.18 -19.02
N GLY A 331 12.09 13.44 -19.20
CA GLY A 331 11.54 14.15 -20.35
C GLY A 331 10.32 13.47 -20.98
N ASP A 332 9.65 14.22 -21.85
CA ASP A 332 8.55 13.73 -22.67
C ASP A 332 9.12 13.15 -23.98
N PHE A 333 8.92 11.87 -24.19
CA PHE A 333 9.44 11.15 -25.35
C PHE A 333 8.30 10.68 -26.27
N PRO A 334 8.56 10.56 -27.60
CA PRO A 334 7.63 9.91 -28.52
C PRO A 334 7.23 8.52 -28.01
N THR A 335 6.00 8.13 -28.24
CA THR A 335 5.48 6.83 -27.81
C THR A 335 5.47 5.81 -28.93
N SER A 336 5.60 4.53 -28.61
CA SER A 336 5.46 3.42 -29.56
C SER A 336 4.78 2.24 -28.86
N ASP A 337 3.61 1.84 -29.37
CA ASP A 337 2.82 0.76 -28.77
C ASP A 337 3.36 -0.60 -29.18
N LEU A 338 3.38 -1.53 -28.24
CA LEU A 338 3.92 -2.87 -28.41
C LEU A 338 2.79 -3.90 -28.44
N SER A 339 2.96 -4.94 -29.23
CA SER A 339 2.18 -6.16 -29.09
C SER A 339 2.49 -6.88 -27.79
N TYR A 340 1.61 -7.78 -27.34
CA TYR A 340 1.84 -8.52 -26.08
C TYR A 340 3.18 -9.27 -26.04
N PRO A 341 3.58 -10.04 -27.10
CA PRO A 341 4.88 -10.70 -27.11
C PRO A 341 6.08 -9.74 -27.03
N GLU A 342 5.96 -8.57 -27.65
CA GLU A 342 7.02 -7.54 -27.60
C GLU A 342 7.09 -6.85 -26.25
N ALA A 343 5.94 -6.60 -25.63
CA ALA A 343 5.87 -6.07 -24.28
C ALA A 343 6.54 -7.01 -23.27
N LEU A 344 6.32 -8.32 -23.37
CA LEU A 344 7.01 -9.30 -22.52
C LEU A 344 8.53 -9.33 -22.77
N LYS A 345 8.99 -9.26 -24.04
CA LYS A 345 10.43 -9.13 -24.35
C LYS A 345 11.02 -7.87 -23.71
N TYR A 346 10.30 -6.75 -23.83
CA TYR A 346 10.72 -5.50 -23.21
C TYR A 346 10.81 -5.64 -21.67
N LEU A 347 9.79 -6.16 -21.02
CA LEU A 347 9.77 -6.35 -19.56
C LEU A 347 10.84 -7.33 -19.04
N ARG A 348 11.35 -8.21 -19.91
CA ARG A 348 12.52 -9.07 -19.60
C ARG A 348 13.86 -8.39 -19.82
N GLY A 349 13.87 -7.19 -20.39
CA GLY A 349 15.10 -6.45 -20.68
C GLY A 349 15.73 -6.78 -22.01
N GLU A 350 15.02 -7.45 -22.90
CA GLU A 350 15.47 -7.76 -24.26
C GLU A 350 15.36 -6.55 -25.19
N ALA A 351 16.17 -6.52 -26.23
CA ALA A 351 16.01 -5.53 -27.29
C ALA A 351 14.75 -5.86 -28.13
N ILE A 352 14.06 -4.83 -28.57
CA ILE A 352 12.84 -4.94 -29.38
C ILE A 352 13.02 -4.23 -30.73
N VAL A 353 12.15 -4.55 -31.68
CA VAL A 353 12.07 -3.89 -32.98
C VAL A 353 10.82 -3.00 -32.95
N LEU A 354 10.99 -1.73 -33.24
CA LEU A 354 9.91 -0.76 -33.32
C LEU A 354 9.47 -0.51 -34.75
N PRO A 355 8.26 0.01 -35.01
CA PRO A 355 7.82 0.43 -36.33
C PRO A 355 8.85 1.32 -37.03
N PRO A 356 9.02 1.21 -38.36
CA PRO A 356 10.07 1.95 -39.10
C PRO A 356 9.96 3.48 -39.01
N ASP A 357 8.78 4.00 -38.80
CA ASP A 357 8.45 5.41 -38.62
C ASP A 357 8.71 5.94 -37.19
N THR A 358 9.06 5.06 -36.26
CA THR A 358 9.39 5.49 -34.89
C THR A 358 10.66 6.33 -34.87
N PRO A 359 10.65 7.55 -34.29
CA PRO A 359 11.82 8.42 -34.23
C PRO A 359 13.03 7.74 -33.57
N LYS A 360 14.25 8.04 -34.06
CA LYS A 360 15.49 7.63 -33.40
C LYS A 360 15.71 8.43 -32.13
N GLY A 361 16.33 7.80 -31.13
CA GLY A 361 16.56 8.40 -29.81
C GLY A 361 15.81 7.69 -28.71
N ILE A 362 15.55 8.37 -27.61
CA ILE A 362 14.74 7.83 -26.50
C ILE A 362 13.26 7.89 -26.89
N VAL A 363 12.57 6.79 -26.68
CA VAL A 363 11.12 6.64 -26.87
C VAL A 363 10.51 5.99 -25.65
N THR A 364 9.27 6.29 -25.35
CA THR A 364 8.48 5.57 -24.35
C THR A 364 7.74 4.44 -25.03
N VAL A 365 8.03 3.20 -24.65
CA VAL A 365 7.23 2.07 -25.15
C VAL A 365 5.99 1.90 -24.31
N THR A 366 4.86 1.61 -24.95
CA THR A 366 3.55 1.46 -24.36
C THR A 366 2.97 0.09 -24.65
N TYR A 367 1.97 -0.31 -23.90
CA TYR A 367 1.11 -1.44 -24.18
C TYR A 367 -0.35 -1.01 -24.01
N GLN A 368 -1.14 -1.13 -25.07
CA GLN A 368 -2.51 -0.61 -25.11
C GLN A 368 -2.58 0.89 -24.73
N GLY A 369 -1.57 1.67 -25.15
CA GLY A 369 -1.46 3.10 -24.83
C GLY A 369 -0.90 3.42 -23.45
N PHE A 370 -0.69 2.44 -22.54
CA PHE A 370 -0.13 2.66 -21.21
C PHE A 370 1.39 2.50 -21.20
N ALA A 371 2.09 3.48 -20.61
CA ALA A 371 3.56 3.51 -20.59
C ALA A 371 4.15 2.35 -19.79
N LEU A 372 5.06 1.60 -20.42
CA LEU A 372 5.86 0.57 -19.76
C LEU A 372 7.23 1.12 -19.32
N GLY A 373 7.81 2.01 -20.14
CA GLY A 373 9.09 2.63 -19.82
C GLY A 373 9.90 3.03 -21.04
N PRO A 374 11.16 3.51 -20.87
CA PRO A 374 11.97 4.04 -21.95
C PRO A 374 12.74 2.96 -22.72
N ALA A 375 12.94 3.19 -24.01
CA ALA A 375 13.85 2.45 -24.88
C ALA A 375 14.65 3.43 -25.76
N LYS A 376 15.86 3.05 -26.19
CA LYS A 376 16.65 3.85 -27.12
C LYS A 376 16.60 3.24 -28.54
N ASN A 377 15.78 3.86 -29.41
CA ASN A 377 15.67 3.45 -30.81
C ASN A 377 16.92 3.86 -31.60
N ILE A 378 17.62 2.89 -32.20
CA ILE A 378 18.80 3.12 -33.06
C ILE A 378 18.50 2.86 -34.54
N GLY A 379 17.22 2.59 -34.89
CA GLY A 379 16.70 2.39 -36.22
C GLY A 379 16.42 0.93 -36.57
N ASN A 380 17.37 0.03 -36.44
CA ASN A 380 17.18 -1.41 -36.69
C ASN A 380 16.70 -2.18 -35.45
N ARG A 381 16.85 -1.61 -34.29
CA ARG A 381 16.36 -2.13 -32.99
C ARG A 381 16.26 -0.99 -31.98
N ALA A 382 15.56 -1.24 -30.88
CA ALA A 382 15.57 -0.38 -29.71
C ALA A 382 16.27 -1.10 -28.54
N ASN A 383 17.27 -0.44 -27.96
CA ASN A 383 17.95 -0.91 -26.76
C ASN A 383 17.06 -0.67 -25.55
N ASN A 384 16.94 -1.67 -24.73
CA ASN A 384 16.08 -1.68 -23.57
C ASN A 384 16.69 -0.83 -22.42
N LEU A 385 15.96 0.15 -21.89
CA LEU A 385 16.33 0.96 -20.76
C LEU A 385 15.51 0.64 -19.50
N TYR A 386 14.70 -0.42 -19.51
CA TYR A 386 13.92 -0.87 -18.37
C TYR A 386 14.85 -1.29 -17.22
N PRO A 387 14.64 -0.78 -15.99
CA PRO A 387 15.54 -1.02 -14.87
C PRO A 387 15.77 -2.52 -14.61
N LYS A 388 17.03 -2.92 -14.44
CA LYS A 388 17.37 -4.34 -14.24
C LYS A 388 16.63 -5.03 -13.08
N PRO A 389 16.45 -4.38 -11.90
CA PRO A 389 15.73 -4.99 -10.78
C PRO A 389 14.25 -5.28 -11.08
N TRP A 390 13.63 -4.52 -12.00
CA TRP A 390 12.19 -4.60 -12.33
C TRP A 390 11.85 -5.66 -13.37
N ARG A 391 12.86 -6.30 -13.96
CA ARG A 391 12.71 -7.24 -15.08
C ARG A 391 12.07 -8.55 -14.65
N ILE A 392 11.23 -9.09 -15.53
CA ILE A 392 10.73 -10.45 -15.41
C ILE A 392 11.90 -11.43 -15.57
N LYS A 393 12.09 -12.31 -14.59
CA LYS A 393 13.25 -13.22 -14.54
C LYS A 393 13.00 -14.60 -15.13
N THR A 394 11.72 -14.99 -15.31
CA THR A 394 11.38 -16.32 -15.85
C THR A 394 11.58 -16.41 -17.35
N THR A 395 11.96 -17.60 -17.82
CA THR A 395 12.11 -17.92 -19.24
C THR A 395 10.82 -18.46 -19.85
N HIS A 396 9.88 -18.94 -19.04
CA HIS A 396 8.60 -19.49 -19.50
C HIS A 396 7.61 -18.34 -19.68
N LEU A 397 7.22 -18.06 -20.92
CA LEU A 397 6.29 -16.98 -21.24
C LEU A 397 4.96 -17.57 -21.73
N PRO A 398 3.84 -17.04 -21.25
CA PRO A 398 2.52 -17.38 -21.80
C PRO A 398 2.35 -16.74 -23.19
N THR A 399 1.50 -17.36 -24.00
CA THR A 399 1.16 -16.88 -25.35
C THR A 399 0.10 -15.78 -25.33
N GLU A 400 -0.69 -15.69 -24.26
CA GLU A 400 -1.77 -14.73 -24.11
C GLU A 400 -1.64 -13.96 -22.79
N ALA A 401 -2.07 -12.70 -22.81
CA ALA A 401 -2.08 -11.87 -21.61
C ALA A 401 -3.11 -12.37 -20.59
N PRO A 402 -2.78 -12.36 -19.29
CA PRO A 402 -3.78 -12.60 -18.24
C PRO A 402 -4.92 -11.57 -18.34
N LYS A 403 -6.16 -12.03 -18.27
CA LYS A 403 -7.34 -11.15 -18.30
C LYS A 403 -7.66 -10.64 -16.89
N VAL A 404 -6.88 -9.68 -16.42
CA VAL A 404 -7.08 -9.08 -15.07
C VAL A 404 -8.06 -7.91 -15.14
N ILE A 405 -7.91 -7.05 -16.15
CA ILE A 405 -8.76 -5.90 -16.40
C ILE A 405 -9.13 -5.89 -17.88
N GLU A 406 -10.42 -6.03 -18.21
CA GLU A 406 -10.93 -5.89 -19.57
C GLU A 406 -11.58 -4.51 -19.74
N GLY A 407 -11.43 -3.89 -20.93
CA GLY A 407 -12.14 -2.64 -21.29
C GLY A 407 -11.41 -1.34 -20.97
N LEU A 408 -10.13 -1.39 -20.62
CA LEU A 408 -9.27 -0.21 -20.68
C LEU A 408 -9.03 0.17 -22.15
N LYS A 409 -9.95 0.92 -22.75
CA LYS A 409 -9.71 1.62 -24.02
C LYS A 409 -9.51 3.10 -23.71
N ASN A 410 -8.41 3.65 -24.21
CA ASN A 410 -8.16 5.10 -24.26
C ASN A 410 -9.27 5.86 -24.96
#